data_b3e42324bfcb1d5a2ba9e5f569b31325
#
_entry.id   b3e42324bfcb1d5a2ba9e5f569b31325
#
_cell.length_a   1.000
_cell.length_b   1.000
_cell.length_c   1.000
_cell.angle_alpha   90.00
_cell.angle_beta   90.00
_cell.angle_gamma   90.00
#
_symmetry.space_group_name_H-M   'P 1'
#
loop_
_entity.id
_entity.type
_entity.pdbx_description
1 polymer ?
#
loop_
_entity_poly.entity_id
_entity_poly.type
_entity_poly.pdbx_seq_one_letter_code
_entity_poly.pdbx_strand_id
1 'polypeptide(L)'
;AVQEGLKTAAAGLAVTPSGAQNATFELTSVDCYETPAITTATLRDTPDSLFRTALAELEVKVDFNKDSEFLPHGEETLTSHDLASILDLEADGTITIDEKVLAETISKWATKYNQYDAPFIFDSWVKGVIQIDFVTCNYLIDAQSVMEQIRAQLLTMESGEIDADAVCYDTDGKPFSLGDSYVEVDFDNQQMTYIKDGRLVVNTNIVTGALNGHQTPTGLYEAHGKEHDVWLKGDDYLVFVKYWVSVVGDLIGLHDASWRSVFGGDQYIFNGSHGCINIPEAAMVKIFNNIEDGTPVLIFGQNKWYQPGSADSPATKTPLRGTTAGK
;
A
#
# COMPACT_ATOMS: atom_id res chain seq x y z
N ALA A 1 -1.73 -37.87 -18.94
CA ALA A 1 -2.52 -38.91 -18.23
C ALA A 1 -1.94 -39.22 -16.85
N VAL A 2 -0.62 -39.33 -16.67
CA VAL A 2 0.03 -39.55 -15.37
C VAL A 2 -0.04 -38.28 -14.51
N GLN A 3 0.21 -37.11 -15.08
CA GLN A 3 0.05 -35.82 -14.40
C GLN A 3 -1.39 -35.56 -13.93
N GLU A 4 -2.37 -35.96 -14.73
CA GLU A 4 -3.79 -35.81 -14.39
C GLU A 4 -4.23 -36.79 -13.30
N GLY A 5 -3.67 -38.00 -13.30
CA GLY A 5 -3.87 -38.97 -12.25
C GLY A 5 -3.28 -38.56 -10.90
N LEU A 6 -2.10 -37.90 -10.90
CA LEU A 6 -1.45 -37.36 -9.71
C LEU A 6 -2.19 -36.13 -9.17
N LYS A 7 -2.66 -35.23 -10.03
CA LYS A 7 -3.50 -34.10 -9.62
C LYS A 7 -4.79 -34.56 -8.97
N THR A 8 -5.40 -35.63 -9.52
CA THR A 8 -6.62 -36.23 -8.94
C THR A 8 -6.34 -36.95 -7.62
N ALA A 9 -5.18 -37.61 -7.49
CA ALA A 9 -4.75 -38.24 -6.25
C ALA A 9 -4.39 -37.21 -5.18
N ALA A 10 -3.66 -36.16 -5.54
CA ALA A 10 -3.34 -35.03 -4.63
C ALA A 10 -4.59 -34.26 -4.19
N ALA A 11 -5.55 -34.02 -5.09
CA ALA A 11 -6.81 -33.38 -4.75
C ALA A 11 -7.71 -34.26 -3.85
N GLY A 12 -7.56 -35.61 -3.95
CA GLY A 12 -8.23 -36.55 -3.06
C GLY A 12 -7.57 -36.69 -1.69
N LEU A 13 -6.32 -36.24 -1.55
CA LEU A 13 -5.55 -36.17 -0.31
C LEU A 13 -5.75 -34.84 0.46
N ALA A 14 -6.58 -33.93 -0.07
CA ALA A 14 -6.98 -32.72 0.63
C ALA A 14 -7.61 -33.08 1.97
N VAL A 15 -6.82 -32.88 3.00
CA VAL A 15 -6.98 -33.26 4.38
C VAL A 15 -8.32 -32.82 4.95
N THR A 16 -9.11 -33.80 5.39
CA THR A 16 -10.05 -33.55 6.47
C THR A 16 -9.34 -33.82 7.79
N PRO A 17 -9.48 -32.98 8.82
CA PRO A 17 -8.72 -33.07 10.07
C PRO A 17 -9.08 -34.25 10.99
N SER A 18 -9.71 -35.28 10.52
CA SER A 18 -9.97 -36.48 11.34
C SER A 18 -10.22 -37.69 10.46
N GLY A 19 -9.23 -38.56 10.41
CA GLY A 19 -9.39 -39.93 9.94
C GLY A 19 -8.69 -40.20 8.62
N ALA A 20 -7.60 -40.97 8.71
CA ALA A 20 -6.93 -41.54 7.57
C ALA A 20 -7.93 -42.38 6.74
N GLN A 21 -8.23 -41.94 5.53
CA GLN A 21 -8.84 -42.80 4.52
C GLN A 21 -7.72 -43.23 3.59
N ASN A 22 -7.40 -44.52 3.64
CA ASN A 22 -6.53 -45.16 2.67
C ASN A 22 -7.23 -45.18 1.32
N ALA A 23 -6.79 -44.34 0.38
CA ALA A 23 -7.19 -44.46 -1.02
C ALA A 23 -6.30 -45.53 -1.66
N THR A 24 -6.81 -46.71 -1.90
CA THR A 24 -6.14 -47.74 -2.71
C THR A 24 -6.45 -47.44 -4.17
N PHE A 25 -5.44 -47.05 -4.93
CA PHE A 25 -5.58 -46.84 -6.35
C PHE A 25 -5.28 -48.15 -7.09
N GLU A 26 -6.29 -48.77 -7.67
CA GLU A 26 -6.09 -49.88 -8.57
C GLU A 26 -5.76 -49.38 -9.97
N LEU A 27 -4.49 -49.47 -10.35
CA LEU A 27 -3.98 -49.10 -11.66
C LEU A 27 -4.43 -50.00 -12.84
N THR A 28 -5.34 -50.91 -12.57
CA THR A 28 -5.76 -51.95 -13.54
C THR A 28 -6.75 -51.48 -14.63
N SER A 29 -7.18 -50.23 -14.61
CA SER A 29 -8.20 -49.77 -15.55
C SER A 29 -7.83 -48.57 -16.41
N VAL A 30 -6.56 -48.18 -16.49
CA VAL A 30 -6.14 -47.05 -17.31
C VAL A 30 -5.36 -47.56 -18.53
N ASP A 31 -5.88 -47.28 -19.71
CA ASP A 31 -5.28 -47.57 -21.06
C ASP A 31 -3.90 -46.94 -21.29
N CYS A 32 -3.10 -46.77 -20.25
CA CYS A 32 -1.74 -46.24 -20.35
C CYS A 32 -0.67 -47.34 -20.43
N TYR A 33 -1.05 -48.58 -20.63
CA TYR A 33 -0.12 -49.71 -20.77
C TYR A 33 0.07 -50.14 -22.21
N GLU A 34 0.70 -49.31 -23.05
CA GLU A 34 1.26 -49.76 -24.29
C GLU A 34 2.80 -49.89 -24.31
N THR A 35 3.46 -49.75 -23.18
CA THR A 35 4.90 -49.98 -23.09
C THR A 35 5.26 -50.92 -21.94
N PRO A 36 5.82 -52.09 -22.23
CA PRO A 36 6.03 -53.18 -21.26
C PRO A 36 7.30 -53.03 -20.43
N ALA A 37 7.60 -51.84 -19.91
CA ALA A 37 8.83 -51.60 -19.15
C ALA A 37 8.63 -51.21 -17.68
N ILE A 38 7.42 -51.20 -17.17
CA ILE A 38 7.20 -50.95 -15.74
C ILE A 38 7.04 -52.29 -15.03
N THR A 39 8.15 -52.75 -14.44
CA THR A 39 8.12 -53.94 -13.59
C THR A 39 7.63 -53.55 -12.20
N THR A 40 7.10 -54.55 -11.40
CA THR A 40 6.68 -54.36 -10.01
C THR A 40 7.79 -53.77 -9.12
N ALA A 41 9.06 -53.90 -9.50
CA ALA A 41 10.20 -53.26 -8.79
C ALA A 41 10.28 -51.77 -9.08
N THR A 42 10.03 -51.35 -10.33
CA THR A 42 9.95 -49.91 -10.69
C THR A 42 8.74 -49.21 -10.07
N LEU A 43 7.65 -49.93 -9.78
CA LEU A 43 6.51 -49.38 -9.09
C LEU A 43 6.78 -49.18 -7.57
N ARG A 44 7.75 -49.93 -7.01
CA ARG A 44 8.09 -49.76 -5.57
C ARG A 44 8.90 -48.47 -5.28
N ASP A 45 9.64 -47.99 -6.29
CA ASP A 45 10.41 -46.72 -6.19
C ASP A 45 9.60 -45.51 -6.68
N THR A 46 8.36 -45.70 -7.11
CA THR A 46 7.56 -44.69 -7.81
C THR A 46 7.03 -43.52 -6.96
N PRO A 47 6.61 -43.62 -5.71
CA PRO A 47 6.13 -42.44 -4.95
C PRO A 47 7.22 -41.37 -4.82
N ASP A 48 8.43 -41.80 -4.42
CA ASP A 48 9.55 -40.85 -4.27
C ASP A 48 10.03 -40.31 -5.62
N SER A 49 10.11 -41.14 -6.68
CA SER A 49 10.52 -40.66 -8.00
C SER A 49 9.48 -39.76 -8.67
N LEU A 50 8.21 -40.01 -8.47
CA LEU A 50 7.12 -39.16 -8.95
C LEU A 50 7.06 -37.84 -8.20
N PHE A 51 7.24 -37.90 -6.88
CA PHE A 51 7.35 -36.70 -6.05
C PHE A 51 8.53 -35.81 -6.49
N ARG A 52 9.72 -36.40 -6.68
CA ARG A 52 10.90 -35.67 -7.17
C ARG A 52 10.69 -35.07 -8.55
N THR A 53 10.00 -35.78 -9.42
CA THR A 53 9.64 -35.27 -10.75
C THR A 53 8.68 -34.08 -10.64
N ALA A 54 7.66 -34.21 -9.79
CA ALA A 54 6.71 -33.13 -9.52
C ALA A 54 7.38 -31.91 -8.91
N LEU A 55 8.32 -32.10 -7.96
CA LEU A 55 9.12 -31.01 -7.39
C LEU A 55 9.99 -30.31 -8.44
N ALA A 56 10.53 -31.06 -9.41
CA ALA A 56 11.35 -30.47 -10.46
C ALA A 56 10.54 -29.61 -11.46
N GLU A 57 9.24 -29.85 -11.56
CA GLU A 57 8.31 -29.10 -12.41
C GLU A 57 7.54 -28.03 -11.65
N LEU A 58 7.58 -28.06 -10.33
CA LEU A 58 6.88 -27.09 -9.47
C LEU A 58 7.65 -25.75 -9.47
N GLU A 59 6.98 -24.69 -9.84
CA GLU A 59 7.51 -23.34 -9.84
C GLU A 59 6.60 -22.42 -9.03
N VAL A 60 7.08 -21.96 -7.90
CA VAL A 60 6.40 -20.98 -7.05
C VAL A 60 7.20 -19.69 -7.06
N LYS A 61 6.60 -18.64 -7.60
CA LYS A 61 7.18 -17.33 -7.77
C LYS A 61 6.52 -16.33 -6.85
N VAL A 62 7.30 -15.41 -6.32
CA VAL A 62 6.81 -14.27 -5.55
C VAL A 62 7.36 -13.00 -6.20
N ASP A 63 6.48 -12.14 -6.64
CA ASP A 63 6.81 -10.84 -7.20
C ASP A 63 6.59 -9.76 -6.14
N PHE A 64 7.69 -9.16 -5.72
CA PHE A 64 7.71 -8.17 -4.65
C PHE A 64 7.63 -6.77 -5.21
N ASN A 65 6.66 -5.97 -4.71
CA ASN A 65 6.47 -4.56 -5.08
C ASN A 65 6.43 -4.34 -6.61
N LYS A 66 5.80 -5.25 -7.34
CA LYS A 66 5.77 -5.36 -8.79
C LYS A 66 5.51 -4.05 -9.53
N ASP A 67 4.53 -3.29 -9.05
CA ASP A 67 4.08 -2.07 -9.69
C ASP A 67 4.69 -0.80 -9.08
N SER A 68 5.63 -0.94 -8.15
CA SER A 68 6.24 0.21 -7.47
C SER A 68 7.46 0.73 -8.22
N GLU A 69 7.43 2.02 -8.57
CA GLU A 69 8.60 2.75 -9.08
C GLU A 69 9.54 3.23 -7.97
N PHE A 70 9.12 3.17 -6.70
CA PHE A 70 9.80 3.80 -5.57
C PHE A 70 10.35 2.81 -4.55
N LEU A 71 9.85 1.57 -4.52
CA LEU A 71 10.30 0.53 -3.61
C LEU A 71 11.22 -0.47 -4.30
N PRO A 72 12.12 -1.13 -3.55
CA PRO A 72 12.85 -2.28 -4.07
C PRO A 72 11.85 -3.32 -4.56
N HIS A 73 11.99 -3.72 -5.81
CA HIS A 73 11.11 -4.68 -6.46
C HIS A 73 11.90 -5.83 -7.11
N GLY A 74 11.25 -6.93 -7.36
CA GLY A 74 11.83 -8.07 -8.07
C GLY A 74 11.15 -9.39 -7.74
N GLU A 75 11.47 -10.40 -8.55
CA GLU A 75 10.94 -11.75 -8.45
C GLU A 75 11.89 -12.66 -7.67
N GLU A 76 11.32 -13.47 -6.79
CA GLU A 76 12.00 -14.61 -6.15
C GLU A 76 11.25 -15.90 -6.51
N THR A 77 11.99 -16.95 -6.69
CA THR A 77 11.45 -18.27 -7.05
C THR A 77 11.95 -19.33 -6.08
N LEU A 78 11.06 -20.18 -5.58
CA LEU A 78 11.49 -21.40 -4.88
C LEU A 78 12.10 -22.36 -5.91
N THR A 79 13.41 -22.54 -5.82
CA THR A 79 14.12 -23.49 -6.65
C THR A 79 13.78 -24.93 -6.25
N SER A 80 14.07 -25.89 -7.13
CA SER A 80 13.92 -27.31 -6.79
C SER A 80 14.74 -27.73 -5.56
N HIS A 81 15.84 -27.03 -5.29
CA HIS A 81 16.63 -27.24 -4.07
C HIS A 81 15.91 -26.71 -2.81
N ASP A 82 15.30 -25.53 -2.89
CA ASP A 82 14.51 -24.96 -1.80
C ASP A 82 13.29 -25.84 -1.52
N LEU A 83 12.59 -26.27 -2.57
CA LEU A 83 11.43 -27.15 -2.48
C LEU A 83 11.79 -28.51 -1.85
N ALA A 84 12.94 -29.09 -2.19
CA ALA A 84 13.42 -30.32 -1.59
C ALA A 84 13.85 -30.18 -0.11
N SER A 85 14.08 -28.94 0.34
CA SER A 85 14.38 -28.62 1.75
C SER A 85 13.13 -28.29 2.56
N ILE A 86 12.06 -27.88 1.88
CA ILE A 86 10.80 -27.45 2.50
C ILE A 86 9.78 -28.58 2.55
N LEU A 87 9.79 -29.47 1.53
CA LEU A 87 8.77 -30.50 1.36
C LEU A 87 9.35 -31.88 1.61
N ASP A 88 8.64 -32.65 2.45
CA ASP A 88 8.91 -34.08 2.67
C ASP A 88 7.69 -34.92 2.30
N LEU A 89 7.97 -36.12 1.78
CA LEU A 89 6.95 -37.14 1.48
C LEU A 89 7.01 -38.23 2.54
N GLU A 90 5.98 -38.32 3.34
CA GLU A 90 5.84 -39.35 4.36
C GLU A 90 5.57 -40.73 3.75
N ALA A 91 5.82 -41.79 4.51
CA ALA A 91 5.64 -43.15 4.04
C ALA A 91 4.20 -43.51 3.65
N ASP A 92 3.21 -42.79 4.16
CA ASP A 92 1.79 -42.92 3.84
C ASP A 92 1.38 -42.10 2.59
N GLY A 93 2.31 -41.35 1.99
CA GLY A 93 2.07 -40.49 0.83
C GLY A 93 1.63 -39.06 1.20
N THR A 94 1.64 -38.69 2.46
CA THR A 94 1.34 -37.33 2.92
C THR A 94 2.52 -36.42 2.62
N ILE A 95 2.26 -35.24 2.05
CA ILE A 95 3.24 -34.16 1.89
C ILE A 95 3.24 -33.31 3.15
N THR A 96 4.40 -33.13 3.75
CA THR A 96 4.61 -32.25 4.91
C THR A 96 5.50 -31.07 4.53
N ILE A 97 5.33 -29.97 5.25
CA ILE A 97 6.07 -28.72 5.03
C ILE A 97 6.95 -28.46 6.25
N ASP A 98 8.25 -28.28 6.03
CA ASP A 98 9.12 -27.71 7.07
C ASP A 98 8.86 -26.21 7.18
N GLU A 99 7.95 -25.86 8.08
CA GLU A 99 7.50 -24.48 8.34
C GLU A 99 8.67 -23.56 8.74
N LYS A 100 9.70 -24.11 9.36
CA LYS A 100 10.86 -23.34 9.79
C LYS A 100 11.70 -22.93 8.57
N VAL A 101 12.01 -23.87 7.69
CA VAL A 101 12.80 -23.59 6.47
C VAL A 101 12.05 -22.63 5.57
N LEU A 102 10.74 -22.84 5.41
CA LEU A 102 9.88 -21.93 4.66
C LEU A 102 9.92 -20.52 5.25
N ALA A 103 9.70 -20.37 6.55
CA ALA A 103 9.72 -19.08 7.23
C ALA A 103 11.07 -18.37 7.12
N GLU A 104 12.19 -19.10 7.25
CA GLU A 104 13.54 -18.55 7.07
C GLU A 104 13.77 -18.04 5.64
N THR A 105 13.28 -18.76 4.65
CA THR A 105 13.38 -18.37 3.22
C THR A 105 12.58 -17.09 2.96
N ILE A 106 11.31 -17.07 3.36
CA ILE A 106 10.44 -15.88 3.18
C ILE A 106 10.98 -14.67 3.95
N SER A 107 11.49 -14.88 5.16
CA SER A 107 12.06 -13.79 5.97
C SER A 107 13.30 -13.14 5.30
N LYS A 108 14.14 -13.94 4.62
CA LYS A 108 15.26 -13.40 3.82
C LYS A 108 14.76 -12.56 2.66
N TRP A 109 13.75 -13.03 1.93
CA TRP A 109 13.14 -12.29 0.84
C TRP A 109 12.50 -10.99 1.34
N ALA A 110 11.65 -11.07 2.36
CA ALA A 110 11.04 -9.89 2.96
C ALA A 110 12.08 -8.84 3.37
N THR A 111 13.18 -9.26 4.02
CA THR A 111 14.26 -8.35 4.41
C THR A 111 14.91 -7.64 3.22
N LYS A 112 14.99 -8.28 2.06
CA LYS A 112 15.54 -7.70 0.83
C LYS A 112 14.66 -6.59 0.26
N TYR A 113 13.34 -6.73 0.41
CA TYR A 113 12.35 -5.83 -0.19
C TYR A 113 11.72 -4.85 0.80
N ASN A 114 12.00 -4.99 2.10
CA ASN A 114 11.62 -4.01 3.10
C ASN A 114 12.41 -2.71 2.93
N GLN A 115 11.76 -1.58 3.19
CA GLN A 115 12.43 -0.30 3.20
C GLN A 115 12.04 0.50 4.45
N TYR A 116 13.02 1.03 5.15
CA TYR A 116 12.86 1.76 6.40
C TYR A 116 13.13 3.24 6.20
N ASP A 117 12.47 4.08 7.01
CA ASP A 117 12.63 5.55 6.97
C ASP A 117 12.49 6.14 5.55
N ALA A 118 11.65 5.53 4.74
CA ALA A 118 11.41 5.94 3.37
C ALA A 118 10.37 7.07 3.28
N PRO A 119 10.43 7.92 2.25
CA PRO A 119 9.37 8.87 1.97
C PRO A 119 8.02 8.17 1.82
N PHE A 120 6.96 8.83 2.28
CA PHE A 120 5.61 8.31 2.08
C PHE A 120 5.24 8.33 0.58
N ILE A 121 4.88 7.18 0.05
CA ILE A 121 4.41 7.01 -1.32
C ILE A 121 2.91 7.27 -1.30
N PHE A 122 2.48 8.28 -2.04
CA PHE A 122 1.12 8.76 -2.07
C PHE A 122 0.56 8.75 -3.50
N ASP A 123 -0.57 8.10 -3.68
CA ASP A 123 -1.30 8.15 -4.95
C ASP A 123 -2.21 9.40 -4.96
N SER A 124 -1.67 10.49 -5.50
CA SER A 124 -2.37 11.76 -5.61
C SER A 124 -3.41 11.71 -6.72
N TRP A 125 -4.60 12.19 -6.43
CA TRP A 125 -5.68 12.30 -7.41
C TRP A 125 -5.29 13.06 -8.69
N VAL A 126 -4.40 14.04 -8.57
CA VAL A 126 -4.01 14.91 -9.69
C VAL A 126 -2.68 14.49 -10.30
N LYS A 127 -1.71 14.06 -9.49
CA LYS A 127 -0.33 13.80 -9.93
C LYS A 127 -0.02 12.32 -10.14
N GLY A 128 -0.93 11.39 -9.77
CA GLY A 128 -0.62 9.98 -9.69
C GLY A 128 0.35 9.70 -8.54
N VAL A 129 1.11 8.63 -8.62
CA VAL A 129 1.99 8.20 -7.54
C VAL A 129 3.18 9.13 -7.38
N ILE A 130 3.36 9.68 -6.18
CA ILE A 130 4.43 10.62 -5.81
C ILE A 130 5.05 10.26 -4.46
N GLN A 131 6.24 10.78 -4.19
CA GLN A 131 6.89 10.69 -2.88
C GLN A 131 6.70 11.98 -2.09
N ILE A 132 6.39 11.83 -0.79
CA ILE A 132 6.23 12.91 0.17
C ILE A 132 7.41 12.86 1.14
N ASP A 133 8.45 13.65 0.89
CA ASP A 133 9.73 13.57 1.59
C ASP A 133 9.68 13.96 3.07
N PHE A 134 8.71 14.77 3.48
CA PHE A 134 8.58 15.24 4.87
C PHE A 134 7.74 14.28 5.75
N VAL A 135 7.18 13.23 5.15
CA VAL A 135 6.48 12.15 5.85
C VAL A 135 7.27 10.87 5.63
N THR A 136 7.71 10.21 6.69
CA THR A 136 8.49 8.97 6.58
C THR A 136 7.75 7.81 7.21
N CYS A 137 7.88 6.65 6.59
CA CYS A 137 7.31 5.40 7.04
C CYS A 137 8.22 4.21 6.73
N ASN A 138 7.85 3.06 7.25
CA ASN A 138 8.50 1.79 6.94
C ASN A 138 7.60 1.00 5.99
N TYR A 139 8.14 0.56 4.87
CA TYR A 139 7.47 -0.34 3.94
C TYR A 139 7.93 -1.76 4.24
N LEU A 140 7.01 -2.58 4.73
CA LEU A 140 7.33 -3.94 5.17
C LEU A 140 6.46 -4.94 4.41
N ILE A 141 7.11 -5.99 3.92
CA ILE A 141 6.42 -7.14 3.34
C ILE A 141 5.73 -7.92 4.47
N ASP A 142 4.46 -8.24 4.29
CA ASP A 142 3.75 -9.17 5.16
C ASP A 142 4.20 -10.61 4.89
N ALA A 143 5.32 -10.98 5.53
CA ALA A 143 5.93 -12.30 5.37
C ALA A 143 4.97 -13.44 5.78
N GLN A 144 4.06 -13.20 6.72
CA GLN A 144 3.07 -14.19 7.15
C GLN A 144 2.06 -14.46 6.03
N SER A 145 1.53 -13.41 5.42
CA SER A 145 0.60 -13.55 4.29
C SER A 145 1.25 -14.26 3.10
N VAL A 146 2.51 -13.91 2.76
CA VAL A 146 3.27 -14.57 1.70
C VAL A 146 3.46 -16.05 2.01
N MET A 147 3.83 -16.38 3.26
CA MET A 147 4.02 -17.77 3.70
C MET A 147 2.73 -18.59 3.57
N GLU A 148 1.59 -18.04 3.97
CA GLU A 148 0.29 -18.70 3.87
C GLU A 148 -0.10 -19.00 2.41
N GLN A 149 0.15 -18.07 1.50
CA GLN A 149 -0.12 -18.25 0.07
C GLN A 149 0.80 -19.31 -0.56
N ILE A 150 2.11 -19.27 -0.27
CA ILE A 150 3.06 -20.28 -0.73
C ILE A 150 2.66 -21.65 -0.20
N ARG A 151 2.35 -21.74 1.09
CA ARG A 151 1.89 -22.98 1.71
C ARG A 151 0.69 -23.60 1.00
N ALA A 152 -0.30 -22.76 0.64
CA ALA A 152 -1.47 -23.24 -0.09
C ALA A 152 -1.09 -23.84 -1.45
N GLN A 153 -0.18 -23.22 -2.20
CA GLN A 153 0.32 -23.73 -3.48
C GLN A 153 1.14 -25.02 -3.30
N LEU A 154 2.00 -25.07 -2.31
CA LEU A 154 2.82 -26.25 -2.02
C LEU A 154 1.98 -27.48 -1.68
N LEU A 155 0.91 -27.31 -0.90
CA LEU A 155 -0.01 -28.41 -0.53
C LEU A 155 -0.81 -28.93 -1.72
N THR A 156 -1.07 -28.10 -2.73
CA THR A 156 -1.76 -28.50 -3.96
C THR A 156 -0.80 -28.94 -5.06
N MET A 157 0.53 -28.77 -4.86
CA MET A 157 1.56 -29.03 -5.87
C MET A 157 1.28 -28.27 -7.19
N GLU A 158 0.74 -27.07 -7.09
CA GLU A 158 0.43 -26.21 -8.22
C GLU A 158 1.43 -25.07 -8.34
N SER A 159 1.99 -24.91 -9.54
CA SER A 159 2.83 -23.76 -9.86
C SER A 159 1.99 -22.49 -9.90
N GLY A 160 2.57 -21.38 -9.45
CA GLY A 160 1.85 -20.10 -9.43
C GLY A 160 2.73 -18.93 -9.08
N GLU A 161 2.18 -17.74 -9.26
CA GLU A 161 2.78 -16.46 -8.94
C GLU A 161 1.97 -15.78 -7.80
N ILE A 162 2.68 -15.16 -6.88
CA ILE A 162 2.13 -14.46 -5.72
C ILE A 162 2.63 -13.03 -5.79
N ASP A 163 1.73 -12.06 -5.77
CA ASP A 163 2.09 -10.65 -5.62
C ASP A 163 2.23 -10.32 -4.13
N ALA A 164 3.35 -9.71 -3.75
CA ALA A 164 3.71 -9.39 -2.38
C ALA A 164 4.14 -7.92 -2.26
N ASP A 165 3.17 -7.04 -2.10
CA ASP A 165 3.43 -5.62 -1.93
C ASP A 165 3.70 -5.25 -0.47
N ALA A 166 4.64 -4.34 -0.29
CA ALA A 166 4.96 -3.81 1.03
C ALA A 166 3.85 -2.88 1.53
N VAL A 167 3.49 -3.04 2.78
CA VAL A 167 2.56 -2.18 3.49
C VAL A 167 3.33 -1.05 4.19
N CYS A 168 2.83 0.17 4.09
CA CYS A 168 3.37 1.31 4.83
C CYS A 168 2.97 1.24 6.30
N TYR A 169 3.95 1.36 7.19
CA TYR A 169 3.77 1.43 8.65
C TYR A 169 4.31 2.75 9.18
N ASP A 170 3.62 3.32 10.16
CA ASP A 170 4.09 4.48 10.89
C ASP A 170 5.26 4.13 11.84
N THR A 171 5.77 5.12 12.55
CA THR A 171 6.85 4.94 13.53
C THR A 171 6.45 4.12 14.77
N ASP A 172 5.16 3.96 15.00
CA ASP A 172 4.62 3.14 16.10
C ASP A 172 4.35 1.69 15.64
N GLY A 173 4.65 1.37 14.38
CA GLY A 173 4.48 0.04 13.78
C GLY A 173 3.03 -0.29 13.43
N LYS A 174 2.20 0.71 13.18
CA LYS A 174 0.82 0.52 12.72
C LYS A 174 0.72 0.78 11.22
N PRO A 175 -0.09 0.00 10.49
CA PRO A 175 -0.39 0.31 9.09
C PRO A 175 -0.86 1.75 8.93
N PHE A 176 -0.27 2.46 7.97
CA PHE A 176 -0.55 3.86 7.72
C PHE A 176 -1.07 4.08 6.31
N SER A 177 -2.12 4.87 6.21
CA SER A 177 -2.65 5.46 4.98
C SER A 177 -3.41 6.73 5.32
N LEU A 178 -3.70 7.58 4.35
CA LEU A 178 -4.62 8.72 4.54
C LEU A 178 -6.08 8.27 4.64
N GLY A 179 -6.36 6.98 4.42
CA GLY A 179 -7.72 6.44 4.37
C GLY A 179 -8.47 6.87 3.10
N ASP A 180 -9.78 6.63 3.11
CA ASP A 180 -10.66 6.94 1.97
C ASP A 180 -11.21 8.37 1.99
N SER A 181 -10.89 9.15 3.02
CA SER A 181 -11.38 10.52 3.19
C SER A 181 -10.22 11.43 3.59
N TYR A 182 -9.81 12.32 2.67
CA TYR A 182 -8.67 13.21 2.87
C TYR A 182 -8.74 14.43 1.95
N VAL A 183 -7.93 15.43 2.26
CA VAL A 183 -7.73 16.63 1.45
C VAL A 183 -6.30 16.67 0.95
N GLU A 184 -6.11 16.91 -0.33
CA GLU A 184 -4.83 17.24 -0.96
C GLU A 184 -4.76 18.74 -1.25
N VAL A 185 -3.65 19.37 -0.89
CA VAL A 185 -3.32 20.74 -1.28
C VAL A 185 -1.99 20.72 -2.04
N ASP A 186 -2.07 20.87 -3.34
CA ASP A 186 -0.92 20.87 -4.25
C ASP A 186 -0.44 22.30 -4.54
N PHE A 187 0.71 22.64 -3.98
CA PHE A 187 1.33 23.94 -4.19
C PHE A 187 1.75 24.19 -5.63
N ASP A 188 2.26 23.17 -6.31
CA ASP A 188 2.83 23.34 -7.64
C ASP A 188 1.77 23.76 -8.65
N ASN A 189 0.57 23.19 -8.48
CA ASN A 189 -0.57 23.44 -9.35
C ASN A 189 -1.56 24.46 -8.76
N GLN A 190 -1.38 24.87 -7.49
CA GLN A 190 -2.32 25.71 -6.77
C GLN A 190 -3.73 25.13 -6.87
N GLN A 191 -3.84 23.83 -6.59
CA GLN A 191 -5.07 23.07 -6.61
C GLN A 191 -5.30 22.38 -5.27
N MET A 192 -6.57 22.18 -4.96
CA MET A 192 -7.00 21.37 -3.83
C MET A 192 -8.02 20.35 -4.29
N THR A 193 -7.85 19.12 -3.81
CA THR A 193 -8.76 18.02 -4.02
C THR A 193 -9.28 17.53 -2.68
N TYR A 194 -10.58 17.32 -2.56
CA TYR A 194 -11.19 16.67 -1.40
C TYR A 194 -11.87 15.38 -1.82
N ILE A 195 -11.41 14.30 -1.23
CA ILE A 195 -11.96 12.94 -1.37
C ILE A 195 -12.73 12.61 -0.09
N LYS A 196 -13.91 12.02 -0.22
CA LYS A 196 -14.68 11.45 0.89
C LYS A 196 -15.21 10.08 0.51
N ASP A 197 -14.97 9.09 1.36
CA ASP A 197 -15.37 7.69 1.15
C ASP A 197 -14.95 7.17 -0.24
N GLY A 198 -13.69 7.44 -0.63
CA GLY A 198 -13.11 7.09 -1.92
C GLY A 198 -13.70 7.84 -3.13
N ARG A 199 -14.46 8.92 -2.92
CA ARG A 199 -15.13 9.66 -3.99
C ARG A 199 -14.72 11.12 -4.03
N LEU A 200 -14.51 11.63 -5.23
CA LEU A 200 -14.22 13.04 -5.44
C LEU A 200 -15.43 13.92 -5.05
N VAL A 201 -15.24 14.78 -4.07
CA VAL A 201 -16.22 15.81 -3.65
C VAL A 201 -15.93 17.12 -4.37
N VAL A 202 -14.65 17.54 -4.38
CA VAL A 202 -14.20 18.81 -4.96
C VAL A 202 -12.80 18.64 -5.53
N ASN A 203 -12.59 19.17 -6.73
CA ASN A 203 -11.27 19.55 -7.24
C ASN A 203 -11.39 21.01 -7.69
N THR A 204 -10.53 21.88 -7.19
CA THR A 204 -10.64 23.33 -7.43
C THR A 204 -9.30 24.04 -7.38
N ASN A 205 -9.17 25.11 -8.14
CA ASN A 205 -8.06 26.03 -7.99
C ASN A 205 -8.18 26.80 -6.67
N ILE A 206 -7.02 27.06 -6.05
CA ILE A 206 -6.92 27.75 -4.76
C ILE A 206 -5.87 28.85 -4.84
N VAL A 207 -5.73 29.63 -3.76
CA VAL A 207 -4.59 30.51 -3.55
C VAL A 207 -4.05 30.30 -2.14
N THR A 208 -2.81 29.85 -2.05
CA THR A 208 -2.09 29.65 -0.78
C THR A 208 -1.41 30.92 -0.31
N GLY A 209 -0.68 30.83 0.81
CA GLY A 209 0.08 31.92 1.39
C GLY A 209 1.13 32.51 0.47
N ALA A 210 1.32 33.82 0.58
CA ALA A 210 2.26 34.57 -0.24
C ALA A 210 3.73 34.23 0.08
N LEU A 211 4.59 34.31 -0.92
CA LEU A 211 6.02 33.99 -0.80
C LEU A 211 6.85 34.94 0.05
N ASN A 212 6.30 36.05 0.44
CA ASN A 212 6.97 37.12 1.20
C ASN A 212 6.95 36.94 2.71
N GLY A 213 7.01 35.70 3.21
CA GLY A 213 6.99 35.36 4.63
C GLY A 213 5.64 34.88 5.16
N HIS A 214 4.68 34.63 4.24
CA HIS A 214 3.35 34.14 4.59
C HIS A 214 3.04 32.77 3.98
N GLN A 215 4.07 31.99 3.69
CA GLN A 215 3.89 30.67 3.04
C GLN A 215 3.02 29.76 3.91
N THR A 216 2.07 29.08 3.27
CA THR A 216 1.38 27.96 3.89
C THR A 216 2.38 26.83 4.12
N PRO A 217 2.56 26.29 5.32
CA PRO A 217 3.55 25.24 5.56
C PRO A 217 3.10 23.91 4.95
N THR A 218 4.04 23.22 4.29
CA THR A 218 3.84 21.84 3.88
C THR A 218 3.78 20.91 5.08
N GLY A 219 3.02 19.85 5.00
CA GLY A 219 2.88 18.90 6.09
C GLY A 219 1.65 18.02 5.95
N LEU A 220 1.53 17.09 6.86
CA LEU A 220 0.33 16.31 7.09
C LEU A 220 -0.35 16.81 8.35
N TYR A 221 -1.55 17.28 8.19
CA TYR A 221 -2.37 17.92 9.21
C TYR A 221 -3.74 17.24 9.31
N GLU A 222 -4.58 17.71 10.21
CA GLU A 222 -5.97 17.30 10.34
C GLU A 222 -6.90 18.52 10.32
N ALA A 223 -8.01 18.40 9.61
CA ALA A 223 -9.07 19.39 9.66
C ALA A 223 -9.73 19.39 11.04
N HIS A 224 -10.00 20.58 11.59
CA HIS A 224 -10.70 20.73 12.86
C HIS A 224 -11.39 22.09 12.97
N GLY A 225 -12.23 22.27 14.00
CA GLY A 225 -12.78 23.56 14.35
C GLY A 225 -13.56 24.25 13.22
N LYS A 226 -14.61 23.61 12.72
CA LYS A 226 -15.49 24.18 11.69
C LYS A 226 -16.33 25.32 12.24
N GLU A 227 -16.26 26.47 11.59
CA GLU A 227 -17.01 27.67 12.02
C GLU A 227 -17.67 28.36 10.82
N HIS A 228 -18.83 28.99 11.10
CA HIS A 228 -19.55 29.86 10.15
C HIS A 228 -19.37 31.33 10.53
N ASP A 229 -19.40 32.20 9.51
CA ASP A 229 -19.48 33.64 9.68
C ASP A 229 -18.40 34.22 10.61
N VAL A 230 -17.14 33.93 10.22
CA VAL A 230 -15.95 34.25 11.01
C VAL A 230 -15.29 35.54 10.48
N TRP A 231 -14.84 36.39 11.40
CA TRP A 231 -13.95 37.50 11.07
C TRP A 231 -12.50 37.09 11.32
N LEU A 232 -11.74 36.95 10.21
CA LEU A 232 -10.30 36.70 10.27
C LEU A 232 -9.57 38.03 10.43
N LYS A 233 -8.78 38.15 11.50
CA LYS A 233 -8.06 39.38 11.85
C LYS A 233 -6.56 39.09 11.94
N GLY A 234 -5.77 39.87 11.21
CA GLY A 234 -4.34 39.99 11.35
C GLY A 234 -3.92 41.41 11.68
N ASP A 235 -2.62 41.70 11.62
CA ASP A 235 -2.08 43.05 11.94
C ASP A 235 -2.53 44.09 10.92
N ASP A 236 -2.69 43.69 9.66
CA ASP A 236 -2.97 44.56 8.51
C ASP A 236 -4.24 44.19 7.74
N TYR A 237 -5.04 43.21 8.23
CA TYR A 237 -6.29 42.83 7.59
C TYR A 237 -7.40 42.51 8.57
N LEU A 238 -8.63 42.70 8.12
CA LEU A 238 -9.86 42.25 8.76
C LEU A 238 -10.81 41.80 7.65
N VAL A 239 -11.06 40.49 7.56
CA VAL A 239 -11.80 39.88 6.44
C VAL A 239 -12.88 38.96 6.99
N PHE A 240 -14.09 39.10 6.45
CA PHE A 240 -15.20 38.20 6.73
C PHE A 240 -15.19 37.00 5.81
N VAL A 241 -15.33 35.79 6.37
CA VAL A 241 -15.49 34.53 5.66
C VAL A 241 -16.76 33.81 6.13
N LYS A 242 -17.44 33.17 5.22
CA LYS A 242 -18.67 32.44 5.54
C LYS A 242 -18.38 31.06 6.14
N TYR A 243 -17.26 30.45 5.74
CA TYR A 243 -16.89 29.09 6.10
C TYR A 243 -15.42 29.05 6.48
N TRP A 244 -15.14 28.49 7.63
CA TRP A 244 -13.81 28.29 8.15
C TRP A 244 -13.61 26.85 8.61
N VAL A 245 -12.46 26.26 8.29
CA VAL A 245 -11.99 24.96 8.80
C VAL A 245 -10.52 25.11 9.13
N SER A 246 -10.17 24.96 10.40
CA SER A 246 -8.77 25.01 10.85
C SER A 246 -7.98 23.81 10.33
N VAL A 247 -6.69 24.00 10.01
CA VAL A 247 -5.78 22.96 9.51
C VAL A 247 -4.45 23.00 10.23
N VAL A 248 -3.74 24.14 10.25
CA VAL A 248 -2.46 24.26 10.94
C VAL A 248 -2.65 25.08 12.21
N GLY A 249 -2.88 24.40 13.32
CA GLY A 249 -3.38 25.03 14.53
C GLY A 249 -4.66 25.84 14.23
N ASP A 250 -4.93 26.85 15.01
CA ASP A 250 -6.09 27.72 14.82
C ASP A 250 -5.80 28.93 13.89
N LEU A 251 -4.61 29.00 13.29
CA LEU A 251 -4.14 30.18 12.56
C LEU A 251 -4.27 30.03 11.04
N ILE A 252 -4.13 28.84 10.50
CA ILE A 252 -4.19 28.58 9.06
C ILE A 252 -5.30 27.57 8.79
N GLY A 253 -6.19 27.93 7.90
CA GLY A 253 -7.34 27.09 7.58
C GLY A 253 -7.76 27.17 6.12
N LEU A 254 -8.76 26.39 5.82
CA LEU A 254 -9.52 26.40 4.57
C LEU A 254 -10.66 27.38 4.71
N HIS A 255 -10.82 28.33 3.80
CA HIS A 255 -11.95 29.26 3.84
C HIS A 255 -12.31 29.81 2.46
N ASP A 256 -13.54 30.28 2.33
CA ASP A 256 -13.97 31.00 1.13
C ASP A 256 -13.25 32.36 1.01
N ALA A 257 -13.06 32.79 -0.22
CA ALA A 257 -12.43 34.08 -0.50
C ALA A 257 -13.24 34.84 -1.57
N SER A 258 -14.38 35.36 -1.16
CA SER A 258 -15.35 36.04 -2.05
C SER A 258 -14.80 37.32 -2.69
N TRP A 259 -13.74 37.89 -2.15
CA TRP A 259 -13.04 39.06 -2.70
C TRP A 259 -12.11 38.73 -3.88
N ARG A 260 -11.89 37.44 -4.15
CA ARG A 260 -11.04 36.98 -5.27
C ARG A 260 -11.88 36.59 -6.46
N SER A 261 -11.51 37.02 -7.62
CA SER A 261 -12.09 36.60 -8.91
C SER A 261 -11.21 35.57 -9.65
N VAL A 262 -9.93 35.42 -9.24
CA VAL A 262 -8.97 34.52 -9.88
C VAL A 262 -8.30 33.65 -8.81
N PHE A 263 -8.28 32.35 -9.10
CA PHE A 263 -7.63 31.32 -8.27
C PHE A 263 -6.70 30.47 -9.14
N GLY A 264 -5.69 29.89 -8.52
CA GLY A 264 -4.70 29.04 -9.18
C GLY A 264 -3.54 29.82 -9.81
N GLY A 265 -2.67 29.08 -10.48
CA GLY A 265 -1.50 29.62 -11.16
C GLY A 265 -0.57 30.40 -10.23
N ASP A 266 -0.03 31.49 -10.72
CA ASP A 266 0.96 32.29 -9.99
C ASP A 266 0.35 33.33 -9.03
N GLN A 267 -0.95 33.22 -8.72
CA GLN A 267 -1.62 34.18 -7.82
C GLN A 267 -0.96 34.26 -6.43
N TYR A 268 -0.51 33.14 -5.89
CA TYR A 268 0.17 33.09 -4.59
C TYR A 268 1.49 33.88 -4.55
N ILE A 269 2.14 34.11 -5.70
CA ILE A 269 3.41 34.85 -5.80
C ILE A 269 3.20 36.35 -5.53
N PHE A 270 2.17 36.91 -6.16
CA PHE A 270 1.95 38.36 -6.18
C PHE A 270 0.79 38.83 -5.34
N ASN A 271 -0.17 37.90 -5.08
CA ASN A 271 -1.42 38.18 -4.41
C ASN A 271 -1.86 36.97 -3.56
N GLY A 272 -0.91 36.36 -2.85
CA GLY A 272 -1.16 35.25 -1.94
C GLY A 272 -1.92 35.67 -0.68
N SER A 273 -2.29 34.68 0.11
CA SER A 273 -2.90 34.90 1.43
C SER A 273 -1.82 35.15 2.50
N HIS A 274 -2.23 35.32 3.76
CA HIS A 274 -1.35 35.36 4.93
C HIS A 274 -1.08 33.95 5.51
N GLY A 275 -1.20 32.91 4.70
CA GLY A 275 -0.95 31.52 5.09
C GLY A 275 -2.15 30.59 4.86
N CYS A 276 -3.37 31.11 4.94
CA CYS A 276 -4.58 30.31 4.72
C CYS A 276 -4.73 29.85 3.27
N ILE A 277 -5.52 28.83 3.07
CA ILE A 277 -5.87 28.31 1.75
C ILE A 277 -7.20 28.96 1.32
N ASN A 278 -7.10 29.90 0.40
CA ASN A 278 -8.22 30.63 -0.16
C ASN A 278 -8.90 29.81 -1.26
N ILE A 279 -10.20 29.58 -1.13
CA ILE A 279 -10.98 28.66 -1.94
C ILE A 279 -12.15 29.42 -2.57
N PRO A 280 -12.56 29.14 -3.82
CA PRO A 280 -13.82 29.67 -4.35
C PRO A 280 -14.99 29.26 -3.48
N GLU A 281 -15.91 30.20 -3.17
CA GLU A 281 -17.04 29.98 -2.26
C GLU A 281 -17.86 28.73 -2.63
N ALA A 282 -18.15 28.53 -3.92
CA ALA A 282 -18.92 27.37 -4.37
C ALA A 282 -18.26 26.01 -4.08
N ALA A 283 -16.92 25.97 -4.04
CA ALA A 283 -16.16 24.79 -3.65
C ALA A 283 -16.12 24.67 -2.13
N MET A 284 -15.87 25.79 -1.42
CA MET A 284 -15.78 25.78 0.04
C MET A 284 -17.08 25.31 0.72
N VAL A 285 -18.25 25.68 0.19
CA VAL A 285 -19.55 25.17 0.65
C VAL A 285 -19.60 23.64 0.63
N LYS A 286 -19.14 23.03 -0.46
CA LYS A 286 -19.13 21.56 -0.57
C LYS A 286 -18.17 20.93 0.41
N ILE A 287 -16.98 21.51 0.58
CA ILE A 287 -15.97 21.04 1.54
C ILE A 287 -16.55 21.13 2.94
N PHE A 288 -17.02 22.31 3.33
CA PHE A 288 -17.52 22.56 4.66
C PHE A 288 -18.67 21.62 5.05
N ASN A 289 -19.58 21.33 4.13
CA ASN A 289 -20.72 20.46 4.40
C ASN A 289 -20.34 18.98 4.55
N ASN A 290 -19.18 18.57 4.03
CA ASN A 290 -18.79 17.17 3.99
C ASN A 290 -17.56 16.83 4.86
N ILE A 291 -16.66 17.78 5.13
CA ILE A 291 -15.45 17.55 5.91
C ILE A 291 -15.80 17.36 7.38
N GLU A 292 -15.09 16.47 8.04
CA GLU A 292 -15.23 16.12 9.44
C GLU A 292 -13.93 16.45 10.20
N ASP A 293 -14.03 16.69 11.50
CA ASP A 293 -12.86 16.86 12.34
C ASP A 293 -12.02 15.58 12.32
N GLY A 294 -10.71 15.72 12.20
CA GLY A 294 -9.78 14.60 12.02
C GLY A 294 -9.58 14.15 10.56
N THR A 295 -10.28 14.76 9.59
CA THR A 295 -9.98 14.49 8.16
C THR A 295 -8.53 14.87 7.86
N PRO A 296 -7.68 13.94 7.35
CA PRO A 296 -6.31 14.25 6.97
C PRO A 296 -6.22 15.33 5.88
N VAL A 297 -5.29 16.26 6.05
CA VAL A 297 -5.00 17.32 5.07
C VAL A 297 -3.52 17.26 4.74
N LEU A 298 -3.19 16.77 3.56
CA LEU A 298 -1.84 16.70 3.04
C LEU A 298 -1.54 17.93 2.21
N ILE A 299 -0.62 18.78 2.67
CA ILE A 299 -0.16 19.98 1.97
C ILE A 299 1.24 19.70 1.44
N PHE A 300 1.40 19.61 0.11
CA PHE A 300 2.63 19.15 -0.53
C PHE A 300 2.96 19.96 -1.79
N GLY A 301 4.11 19.64 -2.38
CA GLY A 301 4.68 20.31 -3.53
C GLY A 301 5.80 21.26 -3.13
N GLN A 302 6.60 21.64 -4.11
CA GLN A 302 7.67 22.62 -3.94
C GLN A 302 7.23 23.94 -4.53
N ASN A 303 7.31 24.96 -3.72
CA ASN A 303 7.23 26.30 -4.22
C ASN A 303 8.37 26.50 -5.24
N LYS A 304 8.05 26.84 -6.48
CA LYS A 304 9.03 27.07 -7.58
C LYS A 304 10.14 28.04 -7.21
N TRP A 305 9.95 28.84 -6.18
CA TRP A 305 10.86 29.87 -5.67
C TRP A 305 11.49 29.52 -4.32
N TYR A 306 11.20 28.34 -3.79
CA TYR A 306 11.78 27.86 -2.54
C TYR A 306 13.26 27.52 -2.75
N GLN A 307 14.13 28.15 -1.94
CA GLN A 307 15.57 27.82 -1.89
C GLN A 307 15.80 26.95 -0.64
N PRO A 308 16.17 25.67 -0.77
CA PRO A 308 16.53 24.84 0.38
C PRO A 308 17.67 25.51 1.17
N GLY A 309 17.47 25.71 2.47
CA GLY A 309 18.46 26.32 3.35
C GLY A 309 18.22 27.80 3.69
N SER A 310 17.14 28.41 3.20
CA SER A 310 16.63 29.67 3.74
C SER A 310 16.05 29.44 5.14
N ALA A 311 15.90 30.50 5.95
CA ALA A 311 15.29 30.42 7.30
C ALA A 311 13.85 29.86 7.30
N ASP A 312 13.25 29.76 6.11
CA ASP A 312 11.91 29.23 5.85
C ASP A 312 11.91 27.76 5.42
N SER A 313 13.01 27.04 5.65
CA SER A 313 13.06 25.58 5.40
C SER A 313 11.99 24.90 6.24
N PRO A 314 11.08 24.06 5.65
CA PRO A 314 10.12 23.34 6.45
C PRO A 314 10.87 22.56 7.52
N ALA A 315 10.55 22.87 8.75
CA ALA A 315 11.18 22.25 9.88
C ALA A 315 10.85 20.76 9.87
N THR A 316 11.91 19.96 9.99
CA THR A 316 11.91 18.61 10.49
C THR A 316 10.80 17.70 9.92
N LYS A 317 11.22 16.65 9.22
CA LYS A 317 10.41 15.48 8.90
C LYS A 317 9.46 15.22 10.06
N THR A 318 8.16 15.30 9.79
CA THR A 318 7.16 14.98 10.82
C THR A 318 7.05 13.45 10.87
N PRO A 319 7.44 12.80 11.97
CA PRO A 319 7.18 11.38 12.12
C PRO A 319 5.67 11.16 12.10
N LEU A 320 5.20 10.19 11.34
CA LEU A 320 3.81 9.77 11.39
C LEU A 320 3.50 9.31 12.82
N ARG A 321 2.72 10.08 13.55
CA ARG A 321 2.03 9.57 14.74
C ARG A 321 0.71 9.02 14.25
N GLY A 322 0.45 7.75 14.58
CA GLY A 322 -0.75 7.07 14.16
C GLY A 322 -1.99 7.91 14.44
N THR A 323 -2.68 8.33 13.40
CA THR A 323 -4.05 8.76 13.53
C THR A 323 -4.82 7.55 14.01
N THR A 324 -5.36 7.60 15.22
CA THR A 324 -6.26 6.55 15.72
C THR A 324 -7.45 6.54 14.80
N ALA A 325 -7.46 5.58 13.86
CA ALA A 325 -8.67 5.22 13.16
C ALA A 325 -9.72 4.92 14.23
N GLY A 326 -10.69 5.81 14.37
CA GLY A 326 -11.79 5.67 15.30
C GLY A 326 -12.45 4.32 15.10
N LYS A 327 -12.83 3.73 16.22
CA LYS A 327 -13.52 2.45 16.36
C LYS A 327 -14.75 2.34 15.49
#